data_ab6eb58fd671f0d07381eb925d630de6
#
_entry.id   ab6eb58fd671f0d07381eb925d630de6
#
_cell.length_a   1.000
_cell.length_b   1.000
_cell.length_c   1.000
_cell.angle_alpha   90.00
_cell.angle_beta   90.00
_cell.angle_gamma   90.00
#
_symmetry.space_group_name_H-M   'P 1'
#
loop_
_entity.id
_entity.type
_entity.pdbx_description
1 polymer ?
#
loop_
_entity_poly.entity_id
_entity_poly.type
_entity_poly.pdbx_seq_one_letter_code
_entity_poly.pdbx_strand_id
1 'polypeptide(L)'
;MACTNFIVGKKASADGSVICSYNADSDGAFMHLYHYPAAKHQPGEMRKIYEWDTNKYLGEIPEAAETYNVIGNINEWQVTIGETTFGGREEMVDTTGIIDYGSLIYIALQRSKTAREAISVMTTLVEKYGYCSEGETFTICDPNEAWIMEMMGCAADRKVSPERTVWVALRVPDDMICGHANQSRITTFMPAKKQKKGQETVLWSKNVVSYAKKMGWYSGKDRDFSYNAAYAKPDFSGRRICDARVWQFFRRYADGMDRYIPWAEGRDANAEVMPLWVKPNCLLTVQDVQAAMRDHFEGTPFDVSSQSKDKSDIGGGIWQMPYRVTPLFFEVDDKKCFNERPTSTQQTAWTFVSQMRSWLPREIGGCFWFGNDDPNMVPYTPVYCCTTRQPLCYSGRGADDVTFSMDNAFWVENWVSNMVYPRYSALFPDLMQVRDSLEHSYFAAQADIEKRAQALEGDARQKVLNDYTCRKADEMIARWRQLAFFLIVRHNDMAVRPVDKSGNFKRGKYGLGERVERPGYPEAYRRELINRTGDKLIKPAE
;
A
#
# COMPACT_ATOMS: atom_id res chain seq x y z
N MET A 1 -0.66 -11.49 4.95
CA MET A 1 -0.31 -10.19 4.31
C MET A 1 -0.84 -9.05 5.16
N ALA A 2 -0.23 -7.88 5.13
CA ALA A 2 -0.56 -6.76 6.00
C ALA A 2 -0.51 -5.42 5.24
N CYS A 3 -1.46 -5.19 4.35
CA CYS A 3 -1.52 -4.10 3.38
C CYS A 3 -2.14 -2.80 3.93
N THR A 4 -2.00 -1.68 3.24
CA THR A 4 -2.60 -0.38 3.61
C THR A 4 -3.09 0.35 2.37
N ASN A 5 -4.33 0.85 2.41
CA ASN A 5 -4.92 1.68 1.36
C ASN A 5 -5.49 2.98 1.94
N PHE A 6 -5.24 4.11 1.23
CA PHE A 6 -5.90 5.39 1.50
C PHE A 6 -6.62 5.90 0.26
N ILE A 7 -7.72 6.61 0.47
CA ILE A 7 -8.61 7.11 -0.57
C ILE A 7 -8.87 8.60 -0.33
N VAL A 8 -8.78 9.41 -1.37
CA VAL A 8 -9.12 10.84 -1.35
C VAL A 8 -10.19 11.08 -2.42
N GLY A 9 -11.36 11.52 -1.99
CA GLY A 9 -12.44 11.89 -2.90
C GLY A 9 -12.10 13.13 -3.72
N LYS A 10 -12.68 13.27 -4.91
CA LYS A 10 -12.33 14.32 -5.87
C LYS A 10 -12.49 15.77 -5.38
N LYS A 11 -13.33 16.01 -4.36
CA LYS A 11 -13.50 17.32 -3.74
C LYS A 11 -12.65 17.49 -2.47
N ALA A 12 -11.98 16.42 -2.04
CA ALA A 12 -10.98 16.43 -0.98
C ALA A 12 -9.55 16.54 -1.52
N SER A 13 -9.35 16.40 -2.84
CA SER A 13 -8.07 16.56 -3.51
C SER A 13 -7.86 17.99 -4.02
N ALA A 14 -6.59 18.41 -4.10
CA ALA A 14 -6.19 19.78 -4.46
C ALA A 14 -6.47 20.14 -5.92
N ASP A 15 -6.45 19.16 -6.81
CA ASP A 15 -6.65 19.33 -8.26
C ASP A 15 -7.99 18.79 -8.78
N GLY A 16 -8.81 18.19 -7.91
CA GLY A 16 -10.09 17.59 -8.29
C GLY A 16 -9.97 16.14 -8.79
N SER A 17 -8.79 15.53 -8.73
CA SER A 17 -8.60 14.10 -9.04
C SER A 17 -9.18 13.20 -7.94
N VAL A 18 -9.55 11.98 -8.29
CA VAL A 18 -9.67 10.90 -7.30
C VAL A 18 -8.27 10.33 -7.09
N ILE A 19 -7.86 10.16 -5.82
CA ILE A 19 -6.56 9.60 -5.48
C ILE A 19 -6.78 8.38 -4.60
N CYS A 20 -6.05 7.29 -4.89
CA CYS A 20 -5.97 6.14 -3.99
C CYS A 20 -4.54 5.62 -3.93
N SER A 21 -4.21 4.93 -2.84
CA SER A 21 -2.87 4.39 -2.61
C SER A 21 -2.92 2.96 -2.10
N TYR A 22 -1.79 2.28 -2.21
CA TYR A 22 -1.64 0.91 -1.71
C TYR A 22 -0.18 0.64 -1.34
N ASN A 23 0.04 0.08 -0.16
CA ASN A 23 1.24 -0.65 0.20
C ASN A 23 0.87 -2.14 0.26
N ALA A 24 1.49 -2.95 -0.59
CA ALA A 24 1.35 -4.40 -0.59
C ALA A 24 2.44 -4.98 0.30
N ASP A 25 2.06 -5.47 1.48
CA ASP A 25 3.01 -5.90 2.47
C ASP A 25 2.99 -7.43 2.62
N SER A 26 4.13 -8.06 2.33
CA SER A 26 4.33 -9.50 2.48
C SER A 26 5.81 -9.80 2.72
N ASP A 27 6.12 -10.51 3.80
CA ASP A 27 7.50 -10.82 4.17
C ASP A 27 8.24 -11.60 3.07
N GLY A 28 9.32 -11.02 2.56
CA GLY A 28 10.20 -11.66 1.59
C GLY A 28 9.61 -11.81 0.17
N ALA A 29 8.48 -11.20 -0.13
CA ALA A 29 7.87 -11.31 -1.45
C ALA A 29 8.61 -10.47 -2.50
N PHE A 30 8.94 -11.08 -3.63
CA PHE A 30 9.38 -10.39 -4.83
C PHE A 30 8.17 -9.92 -5.64
N MET A 31 8.15 -8.65 -6.00
CA MET A 31 7.06 -8.08 -6.79
C MET A 31 7.61 -7.20 -7.92
N HIS A 32 6.80 -7.05 -8.96
CA HIS A 32 7.12 -6.24 -10.13
C HIS A 32 5.89 -5.46 -10.63
N LEU A 33 6.07 -4.53 -11.54
CA LEU A 33 4.97 -3.81 -12.18
C LEU A 33 4.30 -4.74 -13.21
N TYR A 34 3.18 -5.36 -12.86
CA TYR A 34 2.46 -6.28 -13.76
C TYR A 34 1.92 -5.55 -14.99
N HIS A 35 1.90 -6.23 -16.12
CA HIS A 35 1.35 -5.70 -17.35
C HIS A 35 0.54 -6.77 -18.09
N TYR A 36 -0.71 -6.45 -18.35
CA TYR A 36 -1.64 -7.26 -19.14
C TYR A 36 -2.07 -6.43 -20.36
N PRO A 37 -1.56 -6.71 -21.56
CA PRO A 37 -1.92 -5.95 -22.76
C PRO A 37 -3.39 -6.15 -23.13
N ALA A 38 -3.99 -5.11 -23.73
CA ALA A 38 -5.32 -5.23 -24.33
C ALA A 38 -5.33 -6.31 -25.41
N ALA A 39 -6.41 -7.08 -25.46
CA ALA A 39 -6.55 -8.18 -26.41
C ALA A 39 -8.02 -8.38 -26.85
N LYS A 40 -8.20 -8.97 -28.04
CA LYS A 40 -9.46 -9.54 -28.51
C LYS A 40 -9.35 -11.05 -28.46
N HIS A 41 -10.38 -11.69 -27.95
CA HIS A 41 -10.39 -13.13 -27.69
C HIS A 41 -11.39 -13.86 -28.61
N GLN A 42 -11.11 -15.12 -28.88
CA GLN A 42 -11.99 -15.94 -29.70
C GLN A 42 -13.22 -16.40 -28.90
N PRO A 43 -14.40 -16.60 -29.57
CA PRO A 43 -15.54 -17.19 -28.90
C PRO A 43 -15.21 -18.55 -28.29
N GLY A 44 -15.55 -18.74 -27.01
CA GLY A 44 -15.28 -19.98 -26.27
C GLY A 44 -13.86 -20.08 -25.66
N GLU A 45 -13.03 -19.07 -25.81
CA GLU A 45 -11.74 -19.01 -25.12
C GLU A 45 -11.92 -19.05 -23.60
N MET A 46 -11.06 -19.80 -22.92
CA MET A 46 -11.09 -19.97 -21.46
C MET A 46 -9.86 -19.35 -20.83
N ARG A 47 -10.06 -18.63 -19.74
CA ARG A 47 -9.00 -18.07 -18.91
C ARG A 47 -8.70 -19.02 -17.75
N LYS A 48 -7.46 -19.47 -17.64
CA LYS A 48 -6.96 -20.21 -16.48
C LYS A 48 -6.77 -19.28 -15.30
N ILE A 49 -7.17 -19.75 -14.13
CA ILE A 49 -7.03 -19.02 -12.87
C ILE A 49 -5.98 -19.74 -12.02
N TYR A 50 -5.00 -18.98 -11.58
CA TYR A 50 -3.97 -19.40 -10.65
C TYR A 50 -4.05 -18.53 -9.40
N GLU A 51 -3.96 -19.14 -8.23
CA GLU A 51 -3.92 -18.43 -6.96
C GLU A 51 -2.72 -17.47 -6.93
N TRP A 52 -2.97 -16.23 -6.55
CA TRP A 52 -2.00 -15.15 -6.62
C TRP A 52 -0.71 -15.42 -5.82
N ASP A 53 -0.86 -15.90 -4.58
CA ASP A 53 0.26 -16.07 -3.65
C ASP A 53 1.08 -17.32 -3.91
N THR A 54 0.48 -18.41 -4.41
CA THR A 54 1.10 -19.73 -4.51
C THR A 54 1.27 -20.21 -5.95
N ASN A 55 0.68 -19.52 -6.92
CA ASN A 55 0.59 -19.94 -8.33
C ASN A 55 -0.10 -21.32 -8.53
N LYS A 56 -0.90 -21.76 -7.55
CA LYS A 56 -1.68 -22.99 -7.64
C LYS A 56 -2.81 -22.82 -8.66
N TYR A 57 -2.94 -23.77 -9.58
CA TYR A 57 -4.08 -23.79 -10.51
C TYR A 57 -5.39 -24.04 -9.79
N LEU A 58 -6.37 -23.13 -9.98
CA LEU A 58 -7.68 -23.18 -9.33
C LEU A 58 -8.80 -23.64 -10.26
N GLY A 59 -8.71 -23.33 -11.56
CA GLY A 59 -9.76 -23.64 -12.53
C GLY A 59 -9.75 -22.72 -13.74
N GLU A 60 -10.88 -22.69 -14.46
CA GLU A 60 -11.03 -21.86 -15.67
C GLU A 60 -12.38 -21.15 -15.68
N ILE A 61 -12.39 -19.95 -16.25
CA ILE A 61 -13.60 -19.18 -16.52
C ILE A 61 -13.64 -18.76 -17.99
N PRO A 62 -14.81 -18.47 -18.59
CA PRO A 62 -14.89 -17.90 -19.91
C PRO A 62 -14.13 -16.57 -19.99
N GLU A 63 -13.31 -16.41 -21.02
CA GLU A 63 -12.67 -15.13 -21.29
C GLU A 63 -13.66 -14.12 -21.86
N ALA A 64 -13.45 -12.82 -21.61
CA ALA A 64 -14.23 -11.75 -22.22
C ALA A 64 -13.84 -11.62 -23.71
N ALA A 65 -14.77 -11.20 -24.56
CA ALA A 65 -14.49 -11.00 -25.98
C ALA A 65 -13.39 -9.94 -26.23
N GLU A 66 -13.25 -8.99 -25.32
CA GLU A 66 -12.23 -7.95 -25.32
C GLU A 66 -11.75 -7.71 -23.89
N THR A 67 -10.44 -7.57 -23.72
CA THR A 67 -9.81 -7.19 -22.46
C THR A 67 -9.00 -5.89 -22.62
N TYR A 68 -8.99 -5.06 -21.59
CA TYR A 68 -8.32 -3.76 -21.61
C TYR A 68 -6.86 -3.87 -21.12
N ASN A 69 -6.03 -2.91 -21.56
CA ASN A 69 -4.65 -2.79 -21.08
C ASN A 69 -4.63 -2.44 -19.60
N VAL A 70 -3.82 -3.18 -18.84
CA VAL A 70 -3.59 -2.96 -17.40
C VAL A 70 -2.09 -2.83 -17.16
N ILE A 71 -1.70 -1.82 -16.42
CA ILE A 71 -0.32 -1.63 -15.94
C ILE A 71 -0.32 -1.40 -14.43
N GLY A 72 0.37 -2.26 -13.67
CA GLY A 72 0.20 -2.29 -12.22
C GLY A 72 -1.27 -2.53 -11.85
N ASN A 73 -1.79 -1.73 -10.92
CA ASN A 73 -3.17 -1.83 -10.45
C ASN A 73 -4.13 -0.83 -11.13
N ILE A 74 -3.74 -0.26 -12.26
CA ILE A 74 -4.57 0.67 -13.05
C ILE A 74 -4.74 0.18 -14.49
N ASN A 75 -5.94 0.37 -15.06
CA ASN A 75 -6.18 0.08 -16.45
C ASN A 75 -6.21 1.34 -17.33
N GLU A 76 -6.26 1.17 -18.65
CA GLU A 76 -6.30 2.27 -19.64
C GLU A 76 -7.52 3.18 -19.52
N TRP A 77 -8.56 2.80 -18.77
CA TRP A 77 -9.74 3.61 -18.44
C TRP A 77 -9.61 4.34 -17.12
N GLN A 78 -8.41 4.33 -16.49
CA GLN A 78 -8.14 4.91 -15.18
C GLN A 78 -8.90 4.22 -14.03
N VAL A 79 -9.38 3.00 -14.20
CA VAL A 79 -9.90 2.22 -13.08
C VAL A 79 -8.71 1.69 -12.28
N THR A 80 -8.69 1.95 -10.99
CA THR A 80 -7.64 1.48 -10.05
C THR A 80 -8.27 0.63 -8.97
N ILE A 81 -7.65 -0.52 -8.67
CA ILE A 81 -8.08 -1.42 -7.60
C ILE A 81 -6.89 -1.72 -6.68
N GLY A 82 -7.07 -1.50 -5.38
CA GLY A 82 -6.18 -1.94 -4.32
C GLY A 82 -6.94 -2.79 -3.32
N GLU A 83 -6.23 -3.43 -2.37
CA GLU A 83 -6.86 -4.31 -1.40
C GLU A 83 -6.16 -4.32 -0.03
N THR A 84 -6.84 -4.90 0.98
CA THR A 84 -6.24 -5.34 2.23
C THR A 84 -7.02 -6.52 2.80
N THR A 85 -6.33 -7.63 3.05
CA THR A 85 -6.93 -8.82 3.70
C THR A 85 -7.22 -8.52 5.17
N PHE A 86 -8.45 -8.74 5.62
CA PHE A 86 -8.84 -8.56 7.03
C PHE A 86 -9.12 -9.89 7.77
N GLY A 87 -8.94 -11.03 7.12
CA GLY A 87 -9.24 -12.34 7.69
C GLY A 87 -10.74 -12.56 7.88
N GLY A 88 -11.26 -12.26 9.05
CA GLY A 88 -12.67 -12.48 9.41
C GLY A 88 -12.90 -13.89 9.96
N ARG A 89 -14.10 -14.43 9.73
CA ARG A 89 -14.46 -15.78 10.18
C ARG A 89 -13.81 -16.83 9.28
N GLU A 90 -12.91 -17.65 9.84
CA GLU A 90 -12.18 -18.70 9.12
C GLU A 90 -13.13 -19.70 8.43
N GLU A 91 -14.27 -20.02 9.07
CA GLU A 91 -15.28 -20.92 8.52
C GLU A 91 -15.95 -20.41 7.23
N MET A 92 -15.73 -19.16 6.86
CA MET A 92 -16.27 -18.57 5.63
C MET A 92 -15.36 -18.73 4.41
N VAL A 93 -14.12 -19.14 4.55
CA VAL A 93 -13.20 -19.37 3.42
C VAL A 93 -13.70 -20.49 2.53
N ASP A 94 -14.11 -20.19 1.28
CA ASP A 94 -14.63 -21.18 0.32
C ASP A 94 -13.48 -21.88 -0.42
N THR A 95 -12.92 -22.93 0.17
CA THR A 95 -11.86 -23.75 -0.44
C THR A 95 -12.26 -24.43 -1.76
N THR A 96 -13.52 -24.35 -2.16
CA THR A 96 -14.04 -24.85 -3.44
C THR A 96 -14.26 -23.73 -4.47
N GLY A 97 -14.05 -22.47 -4.08
CA GLY A 97 -14.01 -21.33 -4.96
C GLY A 97 -12.80 -21.40 -5.88
N ILE A 98 -12.89 -20.76 -7.02
CA ILE A 98 -11.78 -20.70 -7.97
C ILE A 98 -11.32 -19.27 -8.27
N ILE A 99 -11.86 -18.28 -7.55
CA ILE A 99 -11.47 -16.87 -7.68
C ILE A 99 -10.84 -16.42 -6.37
N ASP A 100 -9.55 -16.14 -6.41
CA ASP A 100 -8.80 -15.50 -5.32
C ASP A 100 -8.80 -13.97 -5.46
N TYR A 101 -8.35 -13.25 -4.42
CA TYR A 101 -8.36 -11.79 -4.40
C TYR A 101 -7.52 -11.14 -5.51
N GLY A 102 -6.32 -11.67 -5.77
CA GLY A 102 -5.40 -11.11 -6.77
C GLY A 102 -5.88 -11.33 -8.19
N SER A 103 -6.31 -12.56 -8.53
CA SER A 103 -6.93 -12.83 -9.83
C SER A 103 -8.17 -11.97 -10.06
N LEU A 104 -9.00 -11.76 -9.01
CA LEU A 104 -10.20 -10.94 -9.07
C LEU A 104 -9.89 -9.49 -9.46
N ILE A 105 -8.85 -8.90 -8.87
CA ILE A 105 -8.39 -7.54 -9.18
C ILE A 105 -8.06 -7.41 -10.68
N TYR A 106 -7.17 -8.26 -11.19
CA TYR A 106 -6.70 -8.13 -12.58
C TYR A 106 -7.76 -8.48 -13.61
N ILE A 107 -8.64 -9.45 -13.31
CA ILE A 107 -9.79 -9.76 -14.19
C ILE A 107 -10.76 -8.56 -14.24
N ALA A 108 -11.05 -7.95 -13.10
CA ALA A 108 -11.92 -6.78 -13.05
C ALA A 108 -11.33 -5.59 -13.80
N LEU A 109 -10.03 -5.31 -13.63
CA LEU A 109 -9.33 -4.25 -14.37
C LEU A 109 -9.35 -4.48 -15.88
N GLN A 110 -9.17 -5.73 -16.32
CA GLN A 110 -9.22 -6.07 -17.75
C GLN A 110 -10.62 -6.02 -18.37
N ARG A 111 -11.70 -5.97 -17.56
CA ARG A 111 -13.10 -6.08 -18.02
C ARG A 111 -13.97 -4.89 -17.65
N SER A 112 -13.40 -3.80 -17.10
CA SER A 112 -14.20 -2.64 -16.65
C SER A 112 -13.67 -1.31 -17.16
N LYS A 113 -14.57 -0.35 -17.35
CA LYS A 113 -14.29 1.04 -17.75
C LYS A 113 -14.57 2.04 -16.62
N THR A 114 -15.27 1.60 -15.58
CA THR A 114 -15.66 2.42 -14.43
C THR A 114 -15.57 1.60 -13.15
N ALA A 115 -15.49 2.28 -12.01
CA ALA A 115 -15.50 1.64 -10.69
C ALA A 115 -16.77 0.78 -10.49
N ARG A 116 -17.93 1.25 -10.95
CA ARG A 116 -19.20 0.49 -10.88
C ARG A 116 -19.19 -0.77 -11.73
N GLU A 117 -18.63 -0.70 -12.94
CA GLU A 117 -18.44 -1.89 -13.78
C GLU A 117 -17.48 -2.88 -13.11
N ALA A 118 -16.38 -2.41 -12.50
CA ALA A 118 -15.46 -3.26 -11.77
C ALA A 118 -16.16 -3.99 -10.62
N ILE A 119 -16.93 -3.28 -9.78
CA ILE A 119 -17.75 -3.90 -8.73
C ILE A 119 -18.69 -4.96 -9.30
N SER A 120 -19.38 -4.66 -10.41
CA SER A 120 -20.29 -5.61 -11.07
C SER A 120 -19.56 -6.85 -11.59
N VAL A 121 -18.40 -6.70 -12.21
CA VAL A 121 -17.55 -7.82 -12.68
C VAL A 121 -17.10 -8.67 -11.49
N MET A 122 -16.54 -8.05 -10.46
CA MET A 122 -16.03 -8.74 -9.27
C MET A 122 -17.13 -9.57 -8.60
N THR A 123 -18.26 -8.94 -8.30
CA THR A 123 -19.36 -9.59 -7.57
C THR A 123 -20.02 -10.70 -8.40
N THR A 124 -20.20 -10.50 -9.72
CA THR A 124 -20.74 -11.53 -10.62
C THR A 124 -19.83 -12.75 -10.70
N LEU A 125 -18.51 -12.55 -10.76
CA LEU A 125 -17.54 -13.65 -10.81
C LEU A 125 -17.55 -14.48 -9.52
N VAL A 126 -17.48 -13.84 -8.36
CA VAL A 126 -17.42 -14.56 -7.08
C VAL A 126 -18.76 -15.20 -6.71
N GLU A 127 -19.88 -14.60 -7.07
CA GLU A 127 -21.20 -15.22 -6.91
C GLU A 127 -21.35 -16.50 -7.75
N LYS A 128 -20.75 -16.51 -8.95
CA LYS A 128 -20.81 -17.66 -9.86
C LYS A 128 -19.77 -18.73 -9.55
N TYR A 129 -18.53 -18.34 -9.31
CA TYR A 129 -17.38 -19.25 -9.24
C TYR A 129 -16.85 -19.46 -7.84
N GLY A 130 -17.31 -18.69 -6.84
CA GLY A 130 -16.86 -18.70 -5.46
C GLY A 130 -15.58 -17.94 -5.23
N TYR A 131 -15.48 -17.34 -4.04
CA TYR A 131 -14.33 -16.59 -3.57
C TYR A 131 -13.54 -17.42 -2.56
N CYS A 132 -12.28 -17.74 -2.86
CA CYS A 132 -11.50 -18.71 -2.11
C CYS A 132 -10.44 -18.09 -1.18
N SER A 133 -10.30 -16.77 -1.14
CA SER A 133 -9.43 -16.08 -0.18
C SER A 133 -10.14 -15.80 1.14
N GLU A 134 -9.40 -15.33 2.13
CA GLU A 134 -9.93 -14.76 3.37
C GLU A 134 -10.75 -13.50 3.11
N GLY A 135 -11.30 -12.88 4.18
CA GLY A 135 -12.04 -11.63 4.04
C GLY A 135 -11.19 -10.50 3.49
N GLU A 136 -11.73 -9.76 2.53
CA GLU A 136 -11.00 -8.74 1.78
C GLU A 136 -11.72 -7.41 1.73
N THR A 137 -10.97 -6.32 1.92
CA THR A 137 -11.42 -4.96 1.64
C THR A 137 -10.77 -4.48 0.35
N PHE A 138 -11.57 -4.09 -0.63
CA PHE A 138 -11.10 -3.50 -1.89
C PHE A 138 -11.34 -2.00 -1.92
N THR A 139 -10.33 -1.24 -2.35
CA THR A 139 -10.45 0.12 -2.89
C THR A 139 -10.69 0.02 -4.37
N ILE A 140 -11.79 0.61 -4.89
CA ILE A 140 -12.14 0.58 -6.31
C ILE A 140 -12.44 2.01 -6.75
N CYS A 141 -11.60 2.57 -7.60
CA CYS A 141 -11.64 3.99 -7.98
C CYS A 141 -11.64 4.17 -9.50
N ASP A 142 -12.28 5.24 -9.94
CA ASP A 142 -12.16 5.79 -11.28
C ASP A 142 -12.07 7.34 -11.20
N PRO A 143 -11.94 8.09 -12.32
CA PRO A 143 -11.83 9.56 -12.26
C PRO A 143 -13.02 10.30 -11.64
N ASN A 144 -14.14 9.62 -11.39
CA ASN A 144 -15.38 10.23 -10.92
C ASN A 144 -15.81 9.77 -9.53
N GLU A 145 -15.48 8.54 -9.16
CA GLU A 145 -15.96 7.90 -7.94
C GLU A 145 -14.87 7.06 -7.27
N ALA A 146 -14.95 6.99 -5.94
CA ALA A 146 -14.18 6.06 -5.13
C ALA A 146 -15.12 5.18 -4.29
N TRP A 147 -14.79 3.90 -4.17
CA TRP A 147 -15.56 2.91 -3.44
C TRP A 147 -14.67 2.10 -2.50
N ILE A 148 -15.23 1.75 -1.34
CA ILE A 148 -14.70 0.71 -0.44
C ILE A 148 -15.67 -0.47 -0.50
N MET A 149 -15.15 -1.68 -0.74
CA MET A 149 -15.96 -2.90 -0.81
C MET A 149 -15.35 -3.96 0.08
N GLU A 150 -16.17 -4.58 0.93
CA GLU A 150 -15.77 -5.71 1.77
C GLU A 150 -16.47 -6.98 1.32
N MET A 151 -15.73 -8.09 1.28
CA MET A 151 -16.18 -9.37 0.73
C MET A 151 -15.65 -10.55 1.53
N MET A 152 -16.47 -11.60 1.65
CA MET A 152 -16.09 -12.92 2.19
C MET A 152 -16.77 -14.04 1.42
N GLY A 153 -16.15 -15.20 1.37
CA GLY A 153 -16.79 -16.42 0.88
C GLY A 153 -17.95 -16.88 1.77
N CYS A 154 -18.73 -17.83 1.30
CA CYS A 154 -19.80 -18.51 2.06
C CYS A 154 -19.57 -20.01 2.02
N ALA A 155 -18.47 -20.49 2.62
CA ALA A 155 -18.11 -21.90 2.59
C ALA A 155 -18.94 -22.75 3.53
N ALA A 156 -19.36 -22.16 4.64
CA ALA A 156 -19.76 -22.91 5.80
C ALA A 156 -20.96 -23.85 5.59
N ASP A 157 -21.90 -23.52 4.73
CA ASP A 157 -22.92 -24.47 4.31
C ASP A 157 -23.63 -24.02 3.02
N ARG A 158 -23.33 -24.64 1.90
CA ARG A 158 -24.05 -24.44 0.63
C ARG A 158 -25.54 -24.77 0.70
N LYS A 159 -25.96 -25.56 1.72
CA LYS A 159 -27.38 -25.82 1.98
C LYS A 159 -28.07 -24.61 2.62
N VAL A 160 -27.29 -23.71 3.26
CA VAL A 160 -27.80 -22.51 3.93
C VAL A 160 -27.99 -21.36 2.93
N SER A 161 -27.11 -21.23 1.95
CA SER A 161 -27.19 -20.18 0.91
C SER A 161 -26.74 -20.73 -0.45
N PRO A 162 -27.51 -20.52 -1.53
CA PRO A 162 -27.07 -20.83 -2.87
C PRO A 162 -26.00 -19.85 -3.38
N GLU A 163 -25.95 -18.67 -2.80
CA GLU A 163 -24.91 -17.67 -3.14
C GLU A 163 -23.62 -18.05 -2.42
N ARG A 164 -22.49 -17.78 -3.10
CA ARG A 164 -21.17 -18.22 -2.66
C ARG A 164 -20.39 -17.15 -1.91
N THR A 165 -20.91 -15.93 -1.83
CA THR A 165 -20.24 -14.78 -1.23
C THR A 165 -21.21 -13.86 -0.51
N VAL A 166 -20.72 -13.14 0.48
CA VAL A 166 -21.35 -11.95 1.06
C VAL A 166 -20.45 -10.76 0.84
N TRP A 167 -21.02 -9.66 0.40
CA TRP A 167 -20.26 -8.45 0.12
C TRP A 167 -21.11 -7.19 0.32
N VAL A 168 -20.43 -6.08 0.58
CA VAL A 168 -21.01 -4.73 0.66
C VAL A 168 -20.02 -3.73 0.09
N ALA A 169 -20.49 -2.79 -0.74
CA ALA A 169 -19.70 -1.71 -1.30
C ALA A 169 -20.32 -0.36 -0.99
N LEU A 170 -19.53 0.57 -0.50
CA LEU A 170 -19.94 1.93 -0.16
C LEU A 170 -19.16 2.94 -1.01
N ARG A 171 -19.87 3.87 -1.62
CA ARG A 171 -19.26 5.00 -2.32
C ARG A 171 -18.73 6.00 -1.28
N VAL A 172 -17.44 6.26 -1.33
CA VAL A 172 -16.80 7.30 -0.50
C VAL A 172 -17.32 8.67 -0.96
N PRO A 173 -17.82 9.54 -0.04
CA PRO A 173 -18.26 10.87 -0.44
C PRO A 173 -17.12 11.70 -1.04
N ASP A 174 -17.45 12.52 -2.04
CA ASP A 174 -16.47 13.25 -2.82
C ASP A 174 -15.54 14.17 -1.99
N ASP A 175 -16.04 14.70 -0.87
CA ASP A 175 -15.34 15.65 0.01
C ASP A 175 -14.70 14.98 1.25
N MET A 176 -14.57 13.66 1.23
CA MET A 176 -14.03 12.87 2.34
C MET A 176 -12.74 12.15 1.97
N ILE A 177 -11.98 11.81 3.00
CA ILE A 177 -10.90 10.83 2.95
C ILE A 177 -11.31 9.55 3.67
N CYS A 178 -10.85 8.42 3.18
CA CYS A 178 -11.15 7.08 3.70
C CYS A 178 -9.86 6.25 3.70
N GLY A 179 -9.85 5.13 4.42
CA GLY A 179 -8.74 4.19 4.41
C GLY A 179 -9.13 2.85 5.01
N HIS A 180 -8.35 1.84 4.70
CA HIS A 180 -8.42 0.52 5.31
C HIS A 180 -7.04 -0.14 5.37
N ALA A 181 -6.85 -0.99 6.35
CA ALA A 181 -5.56 -1.58 6.66
C ALA A 181 -5.73 -2.88 7.43
N ASN A 182 -6.16 -3.94 6.76
CA ASN A 182 -6.35 -5.30 7.29
C ASN A 182 -7.39 -5.42 8.43
N GLN A 183 -8.37 -4.55 8.44
CA GLN A 183 -9.51 -4.63 9.33
C GLN A 183 -10.78 -4.25 8.57
N SER A 184 -11.82 -5.08 8.68
CA SER A 184 -13.16 -4.75 8.20
C SER A 184 -13.68 -3.52 8.93
N ARG A 185 -14.09 -2.48 8.21
CA ARG A 185 -14.50 -1.19 8.77
C ARG A 185 -15.94 -0.81 8.47
N ILE A 186 -16.60 -1.52 7.56
CA ILE A 186 -18.01 -1.26 7.22
C ILE A 186 -18.88 -1.77 8.37
N THR A 187 -19.59 -0.85 9.02
CA THR A 187 -20.57 -1.13 10.08
C THR A 187 -21.98 -1.24 9.48
N THR A 188 -22.91 -0.39 9.92
CA THR A 188 -24.26 -0.29 9.35
C THR A 188 -24.22 0.43 8.02
N PHE A 189 -24.87 -0.14 7.01
CA PHE A 189 -24.80 0.35 5.63
C PHE A 189 -26.16 0.52 4.94
N MET A 190 -27.23 -0.05 5.49
CA MET A 190 -28.54 0.01 4.86
C MET A 190 -29.02 1.44 4.68
N PRO A 191 -29.33 1.90 3.44
CA PRO A 191 -29.77 3.25 3.20
C PRO A 191 -31.16 3.51 3.82
N ALA A 192 -31.32 4.67 4.46
CA ALA A 192 -32.60 5.06 5.08
C ALA A 192 -33.74 5.23 4.09
N LYS A 193 -33.44 5.49 2.81
CA LYS A 193 -34.38 5.66 1.72
C LYS A 193 -33.99 4.83 0.52
N LYS A 194 -34.97 4.47 -0.32
CA LYS A 194 -34.72 3.80 -1.60
C LYS A 194 -33.78 4.63 -2.46
N GLN A 195 -32.72 4.00 -2.93
CA GLN A 195 -31.74 4.63 -3.80
C GLN A 195 -32.29 4.76 -5.24
N LYS A 196 -31.88 5.82 -5.92
CA LYS A 196 -32.21 6.01 -7.35
C LYS A 196 -31.27 5.15 -8.20
N LYS A 197 -31.82 4.41 -9.16
CA LYS A 197 -31.05 3.55 -10.07
C LYS A 197 -29.98 4.37 -10.83
N GLY A 198 -28.74 3.86 -10.80
CA GLY A 198 -27.56 4.50 -11.40
C GLY A 198 -26.94 5.63 -10.54
N GLN A 199 -27.51 5.90 -9.35
CA GLN A 199 -26.98 6.86 -8.37
C GLN A 199 -26.85 6.23 -6.98
N GLU A 200 -26.78 4.91 -6.93
CA GLU A 200 -26.59 4.18 -5.68
C GLU A 200 -25.26 4.59 -5.03
N THR A 201 -25.29 4.75 -3.73
CA THR A 201 -24.10 4.97 -2.88
C THR A 201 -23.77 3.75 -2.04
N VAL A 202 -24.65 2.76 -2.05
CA VAL A 202 -24.52 1.49 -1.34
C VAL A 202 -24.96 0.36 -2.27
N LEU A 203 -24.11 -0.64 -2.41
CA LEU A 203 -24.41 -1.89 -3.13
C LEU A 203 -24.10 -3.06 -2.19
N TRP A 204 -24.86 -4.16 -2.25
CA TRP A 204 -24.63 -5.32 -1.37
C TRP A 204 -25.23 -6.60 -1.96
N SER A 205 -24.69 -7.74 -1.56
CA SER A 205 -25.22 -9.04 -1.91
C SER A 205 -26.58 -9.29 -1.24
N LYS A 206 -27.50 -9.92 -1.95
CA LYS A 206 -28.88 -10.17 -1.47
C LYS A 206 -28.91 -10.95 -0.15
N ASN A 207 -27.93 -11.81 0.08
CA ASN A 207 -27.82 -12.70 1.23
C ASN A 207 -27.02 -12.13 2.40
N VAL A 208 -26.43 -10.95 2.31
CA VAL A 208 -25.51 -10.42 3.34
C VAL A 208 -26.09 -10.38 4.76
N VAL A 209 -27.37 -10.14 4.93
CA VAL A 209 -28.03 -10.17 6.25
C VAL A 209 -28.62 -11.56 6.54
N SER A 210 -29.31 -12.16 5.55
CA SER A 210 -29.99 -13.43 5.75
C SER A 210 -29.01 -14.57 6.04
N TYR A 211 -27.81 -14.56 5.45
CA TYR A 211 -26.76 -15.52 5.74
C TYR A 211 -26.31 -15.43 7.21
N ALA A 212 -25.99 -14.23 7.71
CA ALA A 212 -25.61 -14.03 9.11
C ALA A 212 -26.72 -14.49 10.08
N LYS A 213 -27.99 -14.24 9.74
CA LYS A 213 -29.13 -14.72 10.54
C LYS A 213 -29.23 -16.24 10.57
N LYS A 214 -29.09 -16.90 9.42
CA LYS A 214 -29.12 -18.37 9.30
C LYS A 214 -27.98 -19.03 10.07
N MET A 215 -26.81 -18.40 10.10
CA MET A 215 -25.66 -18.88 10.85
C MET A 215 -25.72 -18.56 12.35
N GLY A 216 -26.75 -17.83 12.81
CA GLY A 216 -26.89 -17.43 14.21
C GLY A 216 -25.96 -16.32 14.67
N TRP A 217 -25.29 -15.62 13.75
CA TRP A 217 -24.36 -14.52 14.05
C TRP A 217 -25.05 -13.18 14.21
N TYR A 218 -26.31 -13.09 13.80
CA TYR A 218 -27.14 -11.90 13.92
C TYR A 218 -28.63 -12.26 14.08
N SER A 219 -29.36 -11.53 14.93
CA SER A 219 -30.79 -11.74 15.15
C SER A 219 -31.64 -10.45 15.12
N GLY A 220 -31.00 -9.30 14.83
CA GLY A 220 -31.67 -7.98 14.83
C GLY A 220 -32.47 -7.67 13.56
N LYS A 221 -32.90 -6.41 13.44
CA LYS A 221 -33.57 -5.89 12.24
C LYS A 221 -32.53 -5.63 11.15
N ASP A 222 -32.86 -5.90 9.88
CA ASP A 222 -31.92 -5.76 8.76
C ASP A 222 -31.26 -4.37 8.69
N ARG A 223 -32.02 -3.31 8.96
CA ARG A 223 -31.52 -1.92 8.96
C ARG A 223 -30.42 -1.64 9.99
N ASP A 224 -30.36 -2.43 11.06
CA ASP A 224 -29.41 -2.28 12.18
C ASP A 224 -28.21 -3.25 12.03
N PHE A 225 -28.16 -3.98 10.91
CA PHE A 225 -27.10 -4.95 10.62
C PHE A 225 -25.77 -4.24 10.40
N SER A 226 -24.75 -4.68 11.15
CA SER A 226 -23.36 -4.26 11.00
C SER A 226 -22.52 -5.35 10.36
N TYR A 227 -21.92 -5.08 9.21
CA TYR A 227 -21.12 -6.05 8.46
C TYR A 227 -19.94 -6.57 9.29
N ASN A 228 -19.09 -5.68 9.77
CA ASN A 228 -17.92 -6.09 10.55
C ASN A 228 -18.27 -6.77 11.86
N ALA A 229 -19.32 -6.35 12.56
CA ALA A 229 -19.74 -6.99 13.79
C ALA A 229 -20.18 -8.45 13.58
N ALA A 230 -20.79 -8.76 12.43
CA ALA A 230 -21.24 -10.12 12.10
C ALA A 230 -20.11 -10.99 11.54
N TYR A 231 -19.25 -10.45 10.68
CA TYR A 231 -18.32 -11.22 9.87
C TYR A 231 -16.83 -11.10 10.28
N ALA A 232 -16.41 -9.94 10.81
CA ALA A 232 -15.01 -9.66 11.11
C ALA A 232 -14.86 -8.64 12.25
N LYS A 233 -15.36 -8.99 13.44
CA LYS A 233 -15.36 -8.08 14.60
C LYS A 233 -13.95 -7.67 14.97
N PRO A 234 -13.66 -6.35 15.09
CA PRO A 234 -12.36 -5.86 15.50
C PRO A 234 -11.94 -6.37 16.89
N ASP A 235 -10.79 -7.00 16.95
CA ASP A 235 -10.09 -7.39 18.18
C ASP A 235 -8.95 -6.41 18.50
N PHE A 236 -8.06 -6.77 19.42
CA PHE A 236 -6.86 -5.99 19.73
C PHE A 236 -5.99 -5.78 18.49
N SER A 237 -5.73 -6.84 17.74
CA SER A 237 -4.88 -6.79 16.54
C SER A 237 -5.50 -5.92 15.45
N GLY A 238 -6.80 -6.10 15.19
CA GLY A 238 -7.55 -5.30 14.21
C GLY A 238 -7.55 -3.81 14.52
N ARG A 239 -7.52 -3.43 15.81
CA ARG A 239 -7.45 -2.01 16.23
C ARG A 239 -6.01 -1.49 16.23
N ARG A 240 -5.09 -2.17 16.97
CA ARG A 240 -3.73 -1.69 17.22
C ARG A 240 -2.81 -1.85 16.02
N ILE A 241 -2.82 -3.01 15.39
CA ILE A 241 -1.93 -3.32 14.27
C ILE A 241 -2.50 -2.81 12.95
N CYS A 242 -3.84 -2.75 12.83
CA CYS A 242 -4.54 -2.44 11.59
C CYS A 242 -5.11 -1.01 11.59
N ASP A 243 -6.21 -0.75 12.30
CA ASP A 243 -6.92 0.54 12.26
C ASP A 243 -6.08 1.73 12.74
N ALA A 244 -5.06 1.53 13.58
CA ALA A 244 -4.14 2.60 14.00
C ALA A 244 -3.46 3.29 12.82
N ARG A 245 -3.18 2.57 11.71
CA ARG A 245 -2.63 3.14 10.47
C ARG A 245 -3.62 4.10 9.79
N VAL A 246 -4.90 3.72 9.76
CA VAL A 246 -5.97 4.58 9.24
C VAL A 246 -6.22 5.77 10.16
N TRP A 247 -6.19 5.54 11.48
CA TRP A 247 -6.28 6.62 12.47
C TRP A 247 -5.19 7.67 12.25
N GLN A 248 -3.95 7.26 12.03
CA GLN A 248 -2.84 8.18 11.79
C GLN A 248 -3.01 8.95 10.46
N PHE A 249 -3.49 8.29 9.40
CA PHE A 249 -3.84 9.00 8.16
C PHE A 249 -4.89 10.08 8.39
N PHE A 250 -5.97 9.76 9.11
CA PHE A 250 -7.00 10.74 9.44
C PHE A 250 -6.46 11.86 10.33
N ARG A 251 -5.65 11.52 11.33
CA ARG A 251 -5.06 12.48 12.26
C ARG A 251 -4.17 13.52 11.58
N ARG A 252 -3.46 13.13 10.52
CA ARG A 252 -2.61 14.06 9.75
C ARG A 252 -3.41 15.14 9.03
N TYR A 253 -4.66 14.86 8.66
CA TYR A 253 -5.41 15.70 7.74
C TYR A 253 -6.79 16.14 8.27
N ALA A 254 -7.21 15.67 9.43
CA ALA A 254 -8.50 16.03 10.02
C ALA A 254 -8.37 16.31 11.53
N ASP A 255 -9.10 17.33 12.02
CA ASP A 255 -9.09 17.70 13.43
C ASP A 255 -9.87 16.72 14.32
N GLY A 256 -9.55 16.72 15.61
CA GLY A 256 -10.28 15.98 16.62
C GLY A 256 -10.04 14.48 16.62
N MET A 257 -9.08 13.98 15.85
CA MET A 257 -8.81 12.55 15.73
C MET A 257 -8.10 11.96 16.97
N ASP A 258 -7.51 12.78 17.84
CA ASP A 258 -6.88 12.32 19.08
C ASP A 258 -7.89 11.68 20.05
N ARG A 259 -9.19 12.00 19.96
CA ARG A 259 -10.24 11.33 20.76
C ARG A 259 -10.37 9.83 20.45
N TYR A 260 -9.88 9.36 19.30
CA TYR A 260 -9.87 7.95 18.90
C TYR A 260 -8.57 7.21 19.27
N ILE A 261 -7.63 7.86 20.01
CA ILE A 261 -6.45 7.18 20.55
C ILE A 261 -6.83 5.91 21.33
N PRO A 262 -7.85 5.91 22.22
CA PRO A 262 -8.27 4.69 22.92
C PRO A 262 -8.73 3.56 21.99
N TRP A 263 -9.34 3.90 20.84
CA TRP A 263 -9.67 2.92 19.80
C TRP A 263 -8.41 2.33 19.18
N ALA A 264 -7.48 3.19 18.73
CA ALA A 264 -6.22 2.80 18.10
C ALA A 264 -5.27 2.05 19.06
N GLU A 265 -5.34 2.31 20.36
CA GLU A 265 -4.64 1.53 21.39
C GLU A 265 -5.15 0.09 21.50
N GLY A 266 -6.41 -0.15 21.16
CA GLY A 266 -7.03 -1.47 21.14
C GLY A 266 -7.32 -2.09 22.51
N ARG A 267 -7.05 -1.38 23.62
CA ARG A 267 -7.13 -1.93 24.99
C ARG A 267 -8.50 -1.74 25.63
N ASP A 268 -9.22 -0.68 25.28
CA ASP A 268 -10.55 -0.38 25.80
C ASP A 268 -11.62 -0.95 24.86
N ALA A 269 -12.36 -1.93 25.35
CA ALA A 269 -13.47 -2.55 24.60
C ALA A 269 -14.64 -1.57 24.31
N ASN A 270 -14.76 -0.49 25.11
CA ASN A 270 -15.80 0.52 25.01
C ASN A 270 -15.33 1.80 24.29
N ALA A 271 -14.11 1.80 23.75
CA ALA A 271 -13.59 2.95 23.01
C ALA A 271 -14.56 3.36 21.89
N GLU A 272 -14.69 4.67 21.67
CA GLU A 272 -15.48 5.20 20.55
C GLU A 272 -14.93 4.67 19.23
N VAL A 273 -15.82 4.09 18.41
CA VAL A 273 -15.44 3.51 17.10
C VAL A 273 -15.08 4.65 16.14
N MET A 274 -13.93 4.51 15.50
CA MET A 274 -13.45 5.47 14.51
C MET A 274 -14.38 5.50 13.27
N PRO A 275 -14.73 6.67 12.72
CA PRO A 275 -15.58 6.78 11.55
C PRO A 275 -14.93 6.14 10.32
N LEU A 276 -15.74 5.66 9.37
CA LEU A 276 -15.26 5.04 8.14
C LEU A 276 -14.50 6.03 7.25
N TRP A 277 -14.94 7.29 7.22
CA TRP A 277 -14.32 8.41 6.52
C TRP A 277 -14.43 9.69 7.32
N VAL A 278 -13.58 10.66 7.02
CA VAL A 278 -13.54 11.98 7.65
C VAL A 278 -13.38 13.07 6.60
N LYS A 279 -13.85 14.27 6.93
CA LYS A 279 -13.60 15.45 6.10
C LYS A 279 -12.23 16.02 6.44
N PRO A 280 -11.33 16.17 5.45
CA PRO A 280 -10.02 16.75 5.73
C PRO A 280 -10.12 18.28 5.93
N ASN A 281 -9.16 18.84 6.68
CA ASN A 281 -9.03 20.28 6.92
C ASN A 281 -8.44 21.04 5.74
N CYS A 282 -7.75 20.35 4.84
CA CYS A 282 -7.12 20.89 3.64
C CYS A 282 -7.37 19.94 2.46
N LEU A 283 -7.20 20.46 1.26
CA LEU A 283 -7.23 19.65 0.06
C LEU A 283 -5.89 18.92 -0.08
N LEU A 284 -5.93 17.61 -0.31
CA LEU A 284 -4.74 16.78 -0.39
C LEU A 284 -4.18 16.71 -1.81
N THR A 285 -2.87 16.75 -1.90
CA THR A 285 -2.11 16.48 -3.13
C THR A 285 -1.69 15.01 -3.22
N VAL A 286 -1.16 14.58 -4.36
CA VAL A 286 -0.49 13.27 -4.51
C VAL A 286 0.66 13.15 -3.50
N GLN A 287 1.44 14.22 -3.32
CA GLN A 287 2.58 14.24 -2.40
C GLN A 287 2.15 14.06 -0.93
N ASP A 288 0.99 14.59 -0.54
CA ASP A 288 0.43 14.36 0.81
C ASP A 288 0.11 12.88 1.02
N VAL A 289 -0.48 12.22 0.01
CA VAL A 289 -0.77 10.79 0.08
C VAL A 289 0.53 9.97 0.07
N GLN A 290 1.53 10.32 -0.74
CA GLN A 290 2.86 9.69 -0.70
C GLN A 290 3.50 9.83 0.69
N ALA A 291 3.40 11.02 1.32
CA ALA A 291 3.88 11.23 2.68
C ALA A 291 3.12 10.40 3.71
N ALA A 292 1.81 10.22 3.56
CA ALA A 292 1.03 9.35 4.42
C ALA A 292 1.41 7.86 4.29
N MET A 293 1.76 7.41 3.07
CA MET A 293 2.24 6.03 2.85
C MET A 293 3.62 5.77 3.49
N ARG A 294 4.39 6.82 3.77
CA ARG A 294 5.71 6.78 4.43
C ARG A 294 5.68 6.94 5.94
N ASP A 295 4.50 6.99 6.54
CA ASP A 295 4.30 7.28 7.98
C ASP A 295 4.73 6.13 8.89
N HIS A 296 5.36 6.50 10.04
CA HIS A 296 5.78 5.58 11.11
C HIS A 296 5.20 5.98 12.47
N PHE A 297 4.03 6.61 12.50
CA PHE A 297 3.38 7.16 13.69
C PHE A 297 4.15 8.31 14.34
N GLU A 298 4.96 9.06 13.60
CA GLU A 298 5.78 10.14 14.13
C GLU A 298 4.95 11.15 14.95
N GLY A 299 5.43 11.45 16.15
CA GLY A 299 4.80 12.40 17.07
C GLY A 299 3.52 11.89 17.73
N THR A 300 3.28 10.58 17.74
CA THR A 300 2.14 9.94 18.42
C THR A 300 2.61 9.04 19.57
N PRO A 301 1.68 8.55 20.41
CA PRO A 301 2.03 7.53 21.43
C PRO A 301 2.55 6.21 20.83
N PHE A 302 2.42 6.01 19.53
CA PHE A 302 2.83 4.79 18.80
C PHE A 302 4.16 4.96 18.07
N ASP A 303 4.75 6.14 18.11
CA ASP A 303 6.05 6.46 17.52
C ASP A 303 7.15 5.59 18.11
N VAL A 304 7.65 4.66 17.31
CA VAL A 304 8.65 3.66 17.69
C VAL A 304 9.95 4.31 18.15
N SER A 305 10.33 5.43 17.55
CA SER A 305 11.57 6.13 17.86
C SER A 305 11.54 6.86 19.22
N SER A 306 10.35 7.05 19.81
CA SER A 306 10.14 7.79 21.06
C SER A 306 9.55 6.98 22.21
N GLN A 307 9.41 5.66 22.08
CA GLN A 307 8.75 4.78 23.07
C GLN A 307 9.59 4.43 24.31
N SER A 308 10.78 4.96 24.45
CA SER A 308 11.63 4.72 25.64
C SER A 308 11.07 5.44 26.86
N LYS A 309 11.03 4.75 28.03
CA LYS A 309 10.51 5.30 29.30
C LYS A 309 11.24 6.55 29.78
N ASP A 310 12.54 6.60 29.57
CA ASP A 310 13.42 7.67 29.99
C ASP A 310 13.71 8.69 28.88
N LYS A 311 12.96 8.59 27.75
CA LYS A 311 13.19 9.39 26.55
C LYS A 311 14.62 9.25 26.00
N SER A 312 15.32 8.17 26.33
CA SER A 312 16.58 7.82 25.68
C SER A 312 16.27 7.32 24.27
N ASP A 313 17.13 7.63 23.30
CA ASP A 313 16.91 7.36 21.86
C ASP A 313 17.16 5.90 21.46
N ILE A 314 16.76 4.93 22.28
CA ILE A 314 16.85 3.50 21.96
C ILE A 314 15.54 2.92 21.40
N GLY A 315 14.52 3.75 21.26
CA GLY A 315 13.17 3.33 20.90
C GLY A 315 13.08 2.55 19.59
N GLY A 316 13.77 2.95 18.52
CA GLY A 316 13.79 2.28 17.22
C GLY A 316 15.04 1.43 16.97
N GLY A 317 15.83 1.17 18.01
CA GLY A 317 17.15 0.57 17.91
C GLY A 317 18.27 1.59 18.07
N ILE A 318 19.52 1.13 18.04
CA ILE A 318 20.70 1.97 18.34
C ILE A 318 20.92 3.14 17.36
N TRP A 319 20.24 3.13 16.21
CA TRP A 319 20.33 4.14 15.16
C TRP A 319 18.98 4.82 14.88
N GLN A 320 18.11 4.93 15.90
CA GLN A 320 16.81 5.60 15.79
C GLN A 320 15.96 5.10 14.63
N MET A 321 15.96 3.79 14.39
CA MET A 321 15.21 3.17 13.31
C MET A 321 13.70 3.19 13.63
N PRO A 322 12.82 3.74 12.76
CA PRO A 322 11.38 3.81 13.01
C PRO A 322 10.65 2.49 12.70
N TYR A 323 11.37 1.42 12.54
CA TYR A 323 10.89 0.09 12.19
C TYR A 323 11.06 -0.89 13.33
N ARG A 324 10.17 -1.90 13.36
CA ARG A 324 10.33 -3.10 14.17
C ARG A 324 10.53 -4.30 13.26
N VAL A 325 11.45 -5.17 13.66
CA VAL A 325 11.71 -6.42 12.95
C VAL A 325 10.60 -7.44 13.27
N THR A 326 10.13 -8.19 12.27
CA THR A 326 9.18 -9.28 12.48
C THR A 326 9.83 -10.44 13.26
N PRO A 327 9.04 -11.24 14.02
CA PRO A 327 7.58 -11.27 14.05
C PRO A 327 6.94 -10.12 14.84
N LEU A 328 5.71 -9.75 14.45
CA LEU A 328 4.95 -8.71 15.16
C LEU A 328 4.54 -9.15 16.57
N PHE A 329 4.27 -10.42 16.79
CA PHE A 329 3.93 -10.98 18.10
C PHE A 329 5.03 -11.91 18.59
N PHE A 330 5.38 -11.79 19.86
CA PHE A 330 6.45 -12.56 20.49
C PHE A 330 6.17 -12.73 21.99
N GLU A 331 6.93 -13.61 22.67
CA GLU A 331 6.81 -13.85 24.10
C GLU A 331 8.12 -13.53 24.82
N VAL A 332 8.02 -12.89 25.99
CA VAL A 332 9.12 -12.64 26.92
C VAL A 332 8.61 -12.83 28.33
N ASP A 333 9.27 -13.67 29.12
CA ASP A 333 8.91 -13.97 30.51
C ASP A 333 7.42 -14.34 30.66
N ASP A 334 6.95 -15.26 29.83
CA ASP A 334 5.55 -15.74 29.75
C ASP A 334 4.53 -14.64 29.42
N LYS A 335 4.98 -13.50 28.95
CA LYS A 335 4.11 -12.39 28.54
C LYS A 335 4.04 -12.31 27.01
N LYS A 336 2.82 -12.27 26.50
CA LYS A 336 2.55 -12.00 25.10
C LYS A 336 2.81 -10.52 24.81
N CYS A 337 3.73 -10.25 23.90
CA CYS A 337 4.17 -8.92 23.49
C CYS A 337 3.88 -8.70 22.00
N PHE A 338 3.95 -7.48 21.55
CA PHE A 338 3.83 -7.13 20.15
C PHE A 338 4.77 -5.99 19.75
N ASN A 339 5.08 -5.90 18.48
CA ASN A 339 5.74 -4.77 17.86
C ASN A 339 4.73 -3.83 17.21
N GLU A 340 5.04 -2.53 17.20
CA GLU A 340 4.26 -1.57 16.41
C GLU A 340 4.38 -1.87 14.92
N ARG A 341 3.29 -1.62 14.19
CA ARG A 341 3.24 -1.84 12.77
C ARG A 341 2.77 -0.55 12.07
N PRO A 342 3.70 0.32 11.65
CA PRO A 342 3.37 1.55 10.93
C PRO A 342 2.92 1.29 9.49
N THR A 343 2.51 2.36 8.80
CA THR A 343 2.10 2.31 7.38
C THR A 343 3.27 1.93 6.48
N SER A 344 4.43 2.57 6.68
CA SER A 344 5.69 2.22 5.99
C SER A 344 6.42 1.13 6.77
N THR A 345 6.82 0.07 6.10
CA THR A 345 7.46 -1.10 6.72
C THR A 345 8.37 -1.83 5.74
N GLN A 346 9.38 -2.56 6.29
CA GLN A 346 10.28 -3.39 5.48
C GLN A 346 9.58 -4.53 4.73
N GLN A 347 8.36 -4.87 5.12
CA GLN A 347 7.55 -5.92 4.50
C GLN A 347 6.89 -5.48 3.19
N THR A 348 6.91 -4.18 2.87
CA THR A 348 6.29 -3.68 1.64
C THR A 348 7.04 -4.22 0.43
N ALA A 349 6.37 -4.95 -0.43
CA ALA A 349 6.94 -5.46 -1.68
C ALA A 349 6.81 -4.46 -2.83
N TRP A 350 5.68 -3.73 -2.87
CA TRP A 350 5.48 -2.58 -3.74
C TRP A 350 4.57 -1.54 -3.10
N THR A 351 4.64 -0.32 -3.62
CA THR A 351 3.78 0.79 -3.22
C THR A 351 3.30 1.57 -4.43
N PHE A 352 2.10 2.11 -4.36
CA PHE A 352 1.67 3.09 -5.35
C PHE A 352 0.74 4.17 -4.79
N VAL A 353 0.71 5.30 -5.52
CA VAL A 353 -0.34 6.32 -5.41
C VAL A 353 -0.90 6.54 -6.82
N SER A 354 -2.18 6.28 -7.01
CA SER A 354 -2.88 6.44 -8.30
C SER A 354 -3.66 7.74 -8.31
N GLN A 355 -3.44 8.57 -9.33
CA GLN A 355 -4.13 9.84 -9.58
C GLN A 355 -4.99 9.70 -10.83
N MET A 356 -6.30 9.89 -10.71
CA MET A 356 -7.28 9.71 -11.78
C MET A 356 -8.01 11.04 -12.05
N ARG A 357 -7.89 11.57 -13.28
CA ARG A 357 -8.31 12.93 -13.64
C ARG A 357 -9.31 12.91 -14.81
N SER A 358 -10.56 13.28 -14.54
CA SER A 358 -11.65 13.24 -15.52
C SER A 358 -11.61 14.32 -16.59
N TRP A 359 -10.87 15.42 -16.36
CA TRP A 359 -10.80 16.57 -17.28
C TRP A 359 -9.70 16.47 -18.34
N LEU A 360 -8.89 15.43 -18.27
CA LEU A 360 -7.84 15.14 -19.25
C LEU A 360 -8.24 14.01 -20.19
N PRO A 361 -7.67 13.94 -21.40
CA PRO A 361 -7.78 12.75 -22.21
C PRO A 361 -7.45 11.48 -21.42
N ARG A 362 -8.17 10.41 -21.68
CA ARG A 362 -8.09 9.15 -20.93
C ARG A 362 -6.65 8.66 -20.73
N GLU A 363 -5.85 8.73 -21.77
CA GLU A 363 -4.46 8.25 -21.79
C GLU A 363 -3.54 9.07 -20.88
N ILE A 364 -3.87 10.35 -20.62
CA ILE A 364 -3.09 11.29 -19.81
C ILE A 364 -3.63 11.34 -18.38
N GLY A 365 -4.96 11.17 -18.21
CA GLY A 365 -5.66 11.39 -16.95
C GLY A 365 -5.19 10.50 -15.82
N GLY A 366 -4.87 9.23 -16.10
CA GLY A 366 -4.38 8.27 -15.12
C GLY A 366 -2.86 8.30 -14.99
N CYS A 367 -2.35 8.73 -13.84
CA CYS A 367 -0.94 8.64 -13.48
C CYS A 367 -0.79 7.76 -12.24
N PHE A 368 -0.09 6.66 -12.41
CA PHE A 368 0.20 5.64 -11.39
C PHE A 368 1.63 5.83 -10.91
N TRP A 369 1.78 6.43 -9.73
CA TRP A 369 3.07 6.67 -9.09
C TRP A 369 3.49 5.41 -8.37
N PHE A 370 4.52 4.74 -8.88
CA PHE A 370 4.91 3.37 -8.50
C PHE A 370 6.31 3.31 -7.91
N GLY A 371 6.50 2.49 -6.87
CA GLY A 371 7.79 2.09 -6.31
C GLY A 371 7.76 0.61 -5.89
N ASN A 372 8.89 -0.07 -6.01
CA ASN A 372 9.10 -1.36 -5.38
C ASN A 372 9.68 -1.15 -3.97
N ASP A 373 9.42 -2.09 -3.05
CA ASP A 373 9.93 -2.03 -1.68
C ASP A 373 9.24 -0.97 -0.79
N ASP A 374 9.78 -0.71 0.38
CA ASP A 374 9.29 0.21 1.40
C ASP A 374 9.14 1.65 0.87
N PRO A 375 7.94 2.26 0.92
CA PRO A 375 7.69 3.58 0.36
C PRO A 375 8.59 4.69 0.94
N ASN A 376 9.07 4.54 2.18
CA ASN A 376 10.00 5.50 2.76
C ASN A 376 11.42 5.38 2.17
N MET A 377 11.76 4.22 1.65
CA MET A 377 13.08 3.93 1.08
C MET A 377 13.19 4.15 -0.42
N VAL A 378 12.08 4.32 -1.14
CA VAL A 378 12.06 4.35 -2.61
C VAL A 378 11.32 5.57 -3.16
N PRO A 379 11.65 6.03 -4.39
CA PRO A 379 10.92 7.08 -5.05
C PRO A 379 9.67 6.54 -5.76
N TYR A 380 8.63 7.34 -5.81
CA TYR A 380 7.47 7.08 -6.65
C TYR A 380 7.74 7.52 -8.10
N THR A 381 7.88 6.57 -9.00
CA THR A 381 8.11 6.81 -10.43
C THR A 381 6.80 6.92 -11.21
N PRO A 382 6.60 7.94 -12.08
CA PRO A 382 5.34 8.11 -12.80
C PRO A 382 5.16 7.08 -13.92
N VAL A 383 4.03 6.38 -13.90
CA VAL A 383 3.59 5.42 -14.92
C VAL A 383 2.21 5.85 -15.42
N TYR A 384 2.07 6.17 -16.71
CA TYR A 384 0.77 6.52 -17.26
C TYR A 384 -0.08 5.28 -17.56
N CYS A 385 -1.38 5.35 -17.31
CA CYS A 385 -2.32 4.23 -17.43
C CYS A 385 -2.40 3.64 -18.84
N CYS A 386 -2.02 4.41 -19.87
CA CYS A 386 -1.96 3.97 -21.27
C CYS A 386 -0.65 3.25 -21.62
N THR A 387 0.23 3.01 -20.67
CA THR A 387 1.54 2.35 -20.90
C THR A 387 1.32 0.93 -21.41
N THR A 388 1.84 0.65 -22.61
CA THR A 388 1.76 -0.67 -23.28
C THR A 388 3.11 -1.37 -23.39
N ARG A 389 4.18 -0.70 -23.01
CA ARG A 389 5.52 -1.26 -22.90
C ARG A 389 6.03 -1.08 -21.48
N GLN A 390 6.00 -2.16 -20.72
CA GLN A 390 6.49 -2.18 -19.35
C GLN A 390 7.96 -1.75 -19.30
N PRO A 391 8.37 -0.84 -18.37
CA PRO A 391 9.78 -0.54 -18.13
C PRO A 391 10.55 -1.83 -17.76
N LEU A 392 11.70 -2.06 -18.38
CA LEU A 392 12.44 -3.33 -18.20
C LEU A 392 12.86 -3.56 -16.76
N CYS A 393 13.29 -2.51 -16.05
CA CYS A 393 13.71 -2.63 -14.65
C CYS A 393 12.55 -2.97 -13.70
N TYR A 394 11.32 -2.64 -14.06
CA TYR A 394 10.11 -2.99 -13.31
C TYR A 394 9.46 -4.29 -13.77
N SER A 395 10.03 -4.99 -14.73
CA SER A 395 9.54 -6.31 -15.14
C SER A 395 10.13 -7.43 -14.26
N GLY A 396 9.43 -8.57 -14.16
CA GLY A 396 9.96 -9.76 -13.48
C GLY A 396 11.06 -10.48 -14.28
N ARG A 397 11.55 -9.90 -15.38
CA ARG A 397 12.49 -10.58 -16.27
C ARG A 397 13.87 -10.73 -15.63
N GLY A 398 14.32 -11.99 -15.49
CA GLY A 398 15.64 -12.32 -14.98
C GLY A 398 15.81 -12.15 -13.47
N ALA A 399 14.71 -12.01 -12.73
CA ALA A 399 14.67 -11.92 -11.28
C ALA A 399 13.41 -12.59 -10.71
N ASP A 400 13.51 -13.12 -9.51
CA ASP A 400 12.41 -13.70 -8.73
C ASP A 400 12.77 -13.65 -7.24
N ASP A 401 11.99 -14.30 -6.37
CA ASP A 401 12.17 -14.31 -4.91
C ASP A 401 13.56 -14.81 -4.46
N VAL A 402 14.25 -15.58 -5.28
CA VAL A 402 15.54 -16.21 -4.97
C VAL A 402 16.65 -15.87 -5.97
N THR A 403 16.34 -15.05 -6.97
CA THR A 403 17.26 -14.66 -8.04
C THR A 403 17.47 -13.15 -8.05
N PHE A 404 18.61 -12.70 -7.53
CA PHE A 404 19.01 -11.28 -7.55
C PHE A 404 19.41 -10.82 -8.96
N SER A 405 19.00 -9.61 -9.35
CA SER A 405 19.47 -8.95 -10.57
C SER A 405 19.71 -7.45 -10.34
N MET A 406 20.87 -6.97 -10.79
CA MET A 406 21.17 -5.52 -10.81
C MET A 406 20.33 -4.75 -11.84
N ASP A 407 19.66 -5.42 -12.76
CA ASP A 407 18.80 -4.81 -13.78
C ASP A 407 17.32 -4.76 -13.35
N ASN A 408 17.01 -5.32 -12.18
CA ASN A 408 15.68 -5.35 -11.61
C ASN A 408 15.54 -4.31 -10.48
N ALA A 409 14.51 -3.47 -10.56
CA ALA A 409 14.29 -2.37 -9.62
C ALA A 409 14.04 -2.87 -8.19
N PHE A 410 13.18 -3.91 -8.02
CA PHE A 410 12.93 -4.47 -6.69
C PHE A 410 14.23 -4.81 -5.95
N TRP A 411 15.12 -5.58 -6.60
CA TRP A 411 16.34 -6.00 -5.94
C TRP A 411 17.34 -4.88 -5.68
N VAL A 412 17.42 -3.88 -6.59
CA VAL A 412 18.31 -2.72 -6.40
C VAL A 412 17.77 -1.80 -5.31
N GLU A 413 16.46 -1.58 -5.27
CA GLU A 413 15.80 -0.77 -4.24
C GLU A 413 15.89 -1.46 -2.87
N ASN A 414 15.55 -2.74 -2.79
CA ASN A 414 15.64 -3.55 -1.56
C ASN A 414 17.08 -3.68 -1.05
N TRP A 415 18.08 -3.79 -1.93
CA TRP A 415 19.49 -3.76 -1.53
C TRP A 415 19.86 -2.45 -0.83
N VAL A 416 19.46 -1.30 -1.37
CA VAL A 416 19.71 0.01 -0.75
C VAL A 416 18.99 0.11 0.60
N SER A 417 17.73 -0.30 0.67
CA SER A 417 16.94 -0.29 1.91
C SER A 417 17.62 -1.11 3.01
N ASN A 418 18.07 -2.33 2.69
CA ASN A 418 18.78 -3.21 3.63
C ASN A 418 20.16 -2.69 4.04
N MET A 419 20.79 -1.81 3.27
CA MET A 419 21.98 -1.08 3.70
C MET A 419 21.64 0.02 4.72
N VAL A 420 20.48 0.66 4.58
CA VAL A 420 20.04 1.79 5.40
C VAL A 420 19.47 1.34 6.74
N TYR A 421 18.63 0.30 6.80
CA TYR A 421 17.95 -0.14 8.01
C TYR A 421 18.87 -0.31 9.22
N PRO A 422 20.03 -1.01 9.15
CA PRO A 422 20.88 -1.24 10.32
C PRO A 422 21.52 0.04 10.89
N ARG A 423 21.58 1.11 10.11
CA ARG A 423 22.15 2.40 10.49
C ARG A 423 21.29 3.57 10.03
N TYR A 424 19.98 3.46 10.24
CA TYR A 424 18.97 4.34 9.67
C TYR A 424 19.29 5.82 9.82
N SER A 425 19.49 6.32 11.05
CA SER A 425 19.75 7.74 11.29
C SER A 425 21.03 8.27 10.65
N ALA A 426 21.98 7.39 10.31
CA ALA A 426 23.23 7.77 9.65
C ALA A 426 23.13 7.77 8.11
N LEU A 427 22.40 6.82 7.51
CA LEU A 427 22.35 6.62 6.06
C LEU A 427 21.08 7.20 5.41
N PHE A 428 19.96 7.20 6.12
CA PHE A 428 18.68 7.65 5.57
C PHE A 428 18.70 9.11 5.05
N PRO A 429 19.39 10.09 5.68
CA PRO A 429 19.49 11.43 5.12
C PRO A 429 20.09 11.49 3.71
N ASP A 430 21.08 10.66 3.41
CA ASP A 430 21.69 10.58 2.07
C ASP A 430 20.73 9.94 1.07
N LEU A 431 20.01 8.88 1.46
CA LEU A 431 18.96 8.26 0.64
C LEU A 431 17.83 9.26 0.35
N MET A 432 17.29 9.90 1.39
CA MET A 432 16.19 10.86 1.29
C MET A 432 16.50 11.99 0.31
N GLN A 433 17.72 12.52 0.33
CA GLN A 433 18.15 13.56 -0.61
C GLN A 433 18.03 13.11 -2.07
N VAL A 434 18.42 11.88 -2.39
CA VAL A 434 18.35 11.35 -3.77
C VAL A 434 16.91 11.04 -4.15
N ARG A 435 16.14 10.40 -3.25
CA ARG A 435 14.72 10.10 -3.43
C ARG A 435 13.92 11.36 -3.73
N ASP A 436 14.00 12.35 -2.86
CA ASP A 436 13.24 13.59 -2.97
C ASP A 436 13.64 14.41 -4.20
N SER A 437 14.93 14.41 -4.57
CA SER A 437 15.42 15.05 -5.81
C SER A 437 14.81 14.43 -7.07
N LEU A 438 14.68 13.09 -7.11
CA LEU A 438 14.04 12.41 -8.24
C LEU A 438 12.56 12.76 -8.32
N GLU A 439 11.83 12.65 -7.22
CA GLU A 439 10.40 12.97 -7.17
C GLU A 439 10.11 14.43 -7.55
N HIS A 440 10.88 15.39 -7.02
CA HIS A 440 10.77 16.79 -7.44
C HIS A 440 10.95 16.96 -8.94
N SER A 441 11.92 16.25 -9.55
CA SER A 441 12.15 16.29 -10.99
C SER A 441 10.97 15.70 -11.78
N TYR A 442 10.31 14.68 -11.25
CA TYR A 442 9.14 14.05 -11.89
C TYR A 442 7.92 14.97 -11.87
N PHE A 443 7.60 15.56 -10.71
CA PHE A 443 6.51 16.53 -10.59
C PHE A 443 6.76 17.80 -11.43
N ALA A 444 7.99 18.32 -11.45
CA ALA A 444 8.34 19.46 -12.28
C ALA A 444 8.18 19.19 -13.79
N ALA A 445 8.46 17.96 -14.23
CA ALA A 445 8.35 17.59 -15.64
C ALA A 445 6.93 17.18 -16.07
N GLN A 446 6.01 16.92 -15.12
CA GLN A 446 4.67 16.39 -15.40
C GLN A 446 3.86 17.31 -16.32
N ALA A 447 3.78 18.59 -16.01
CA ALA A 447 3.01 19.55 -16.80
C ALA A 447 3.47 19.63 -18.26
N ASP A 448 4.79 19.61 -18.49
CA ASP A 448 5.36 19.69 -19.84
C ASP A 448 5.10 18.43 -20.66
N ILE A 449 5.27 17.23 -20.07
CA ILE A 449 5.00 15.99 -20.80
C ILE A 449 3.50 15.85 -21.12
N GLU A 450 2.62 16.23 -20.19
CA GLU A 450 1.17 16.19 -20.39
C GLU A 450 0.72 17.19 -21.45
N LYS A 451 1.27 18.41 -21.47
CA LYS A 451 1.02 19.40 -22.54
C LYS A 451 1.45 18.89 -23.91
N ARG A 452 2.62 18.25 -24.00
CA ARG A 452 3.08 17.60 -25.25
C ARG A 452 2.15 16.48 -25.68
N ALA A 453 1.71 15.64 -24.74
CA ALA A 453 0.80 14.54 -25.02
C ALA A 453 -0.60 15.03 -25.43
N GLN A 454 -1.10 16.13 -24.87
CA GLN A 454 -2.38 16.74 -25.25
C GLN A 454 -2.38 17.27 -26.70
N ALA A 455 -1.22 17.71 -27.20
CA ALA A 455 -1.06 18.17 -28.58
C ALA A 455 -1.02 17.03 -29.63
N LEU A 456 -1.09 15.77 -29.20
CA LEU A 456 -1.04 14.56 -30.02
C LEU A 456 -2.33 13.74 -29.86
N GLU A 457 -2.55 12.79 -30.76
CA GLU A 457 -3.70 11.87 -30.73
C GLU A 457 -3.25 10.42 -30.97
N GLY A 458 -4.09 9.47 -30.54
CA GLY A 458 -3.91 8.03 -30.79
C GLY A 458 -2.53 7.51 -30.42
N ASP A 459 -1.91 6.74 -31.29
CA ASP A 459 -0.62 6.07 -31.07
C ASP A 459 0.52 7.04 -30.79
N ALA A 460 0.50 8.26 -31.35
CA ALA A 460 1.54 9.26 -31.11
C ALA A 460 1.51 9.78 -29.66
N ARG A 461 0.32 10.02 -29.11
CA ARG A 461 0.11 10.38 -27.70
C ARG A 461 0.59 9.27 -26.80
N GLN A 462 0.11 8.05 -27.05
CA GLN A 462 0.48 6.86 -26.27
C GLN A 462 2.00 6.63 -26.29
N LYS A 463 2.64 6.74 -27.46
CA LYS A 463 4.09 6.59 -27.60
C LYS A 463 4.87 7.59 -26.75
N VAL A 464 4.50 8.86 -26.74
CA VAL A 464 5.18 9.90 -25.95
C VAL A 464 5.10 9.61 -24.45
N LEU A 465 3.93 9.21 -23.95
CA LEU A 465 3.74 8.88 -22.53
C LEU A 465 4.47 7.58 -22.15
N ASN A 466 4.44 6.59 -23.04
CA ASN A 466 5.14 5.32 -22.86
C ASN A 466 6.67 5.50 -22.79
N ASP A 467 7.22 6.28 -23.73
CA ASP A 467 8.66 6.61 -23.76
C ASP A 467 9.07 7.43 -22.53
N TYR A 468 8.21 8.32 -22.04
CA TYR A 468 8.44 9.07 -20.80
C TYR A 468 8.47 8.13 -19.58
N THR A 469 7.48 7.27 -19.41
CA THR A 469 7.40 6.28 -18.33
C THR A 469 8.67 5.41 -18.29
N CYS A 470 9.06 4.82 -19.44
CA CYS A 470 10.25 3.96 -19.49
C CYS A 470 11.53 4.74 -19.16
N ARG A 471 11.69 5.94 -19.70
CA ARG A 471 12.87 6.79 -19.42
C ARG A 471 12.97 7.16 -17.94
N LYS A 472 11.84 7.47 -17.27
CA LYS A 472 11.85 7.81 -15.85
C LYS A 472 12.19 6.60 -14.96
N ALA A 473 11.76 5.43 -15.33
CA ALA A 473 12.15 4.18 -14.67
C ALA A 473 13.65 3.87 -14.88
N ASP A 474 14.17 4.06 -16.10
CA ASP A 474 15.59 3.87 -16.40
C ASP A 474 16.46 4.88 -15.62
N GLU A 475 16.02 6.15 -15.51
CA GLU A 475 16.67 7.17 -14.70
C GLU A 475 16.67 6.80 -13.22
N MET A 476 15.56 6.31 -12.69
CA MET A 476 15.43 5.87 -11.30
C MET A 476 16.44 4.76 -10.99
N ILE A 477 16.43 3.65 -11.71
CA ILE A 477 17.31 2.53 -11.38
C ILE A 477 18.81 2.89 -11.54
N ALA A 478 19.16 3.74 -12.51
CA ALA A 478 20.52 4.22 -12.67
C ALA A 478 20.97 5.04 -11.45
N ARG A 479 20.11 5.94 -10.95
CA ARG A 479 20.37 6.74 -9.75
C ARG A 479 20.44 5.90 -8.48
N TRP A 480 19.60 4.87 -8.36
CA TRP A 480 19.61 3.97 -7.22
C TRP A 480 20.88 3.11 -7.14
N ARG A 481 21.35 2.60 -8.27
CA ARG A 481 22.66 1.92 -8.33
C ARG A 481 23.81 2.86 -7.90
N GLN A 482 23.79 4.11 -8.36
CA GLN A 482 24.78 5.10 -7.94
C GLN A 482 24.69 5.41 -6.44
N LEU A 483 23.47 5.49 -5.89
CA LEU A 483 23.25 5.67 -4.46
C LEU A 483 23.83 4.50 -3.66
N ALA A 484 23.63 3.26 -4.08
CA ALA A 484 24.20 2.09 -3.42
C ALA A 484 25.73 2.19 -3.33
N PHE A 485 26.41 2.52 -4.44
CA PHE A 485 27.86 2.70 -4.48
C PHE A 485 28.31 3.89 -3.62
N PHE A 486 27.56 4.97 -3.64
CA PHE A 486 27.85 6.15 -2.80
C PHE A 486 27.76 5.80 -1.31
N LEU A 487 26.71 5.12 -0.88
CA LEU A 487 26.51 4.73 0.51
C LEU A 487 27.63 3.80 1.01
N ILE A 488 28.06 2.83 0.19
CA ILE A 488 29.18 1.94 0.55
C ILE A 488 30.46 2.74 0.79
N VAL A 489 30.80 3.68 -0.11
CA VAL A 489 32.02 4.49 0.01
C VAL A 489 31.91 5.47 1.19
N ARG A 490 30.75 6.13 1.34
CA ARG A 490 30.55 7.16 2.37
C ARG A 490 30.60 6.59 3.79
N HIS A 491 29.99 5.40 3.98
CA HIS A 491 29.75 4.79 5.30
C HIS A 491 30.58 3.54 5.56
N ASN A 492 31.69 3.38 4.80
CA ASN A 492 32.59 2.25 4.96
C ASN A 492 33.09 2.09 6.41
N ASP A 493 33.14 0.86 6.91
CA ASP A 493 33.63 0.51 8.25
C ASP A 493 32.98 1.30 9.41
N MET A 494 31.70 1.64 9.28
CA MET A 494 30.93 2.44 10.24
C MET A 494 31.48 3.88 10.46
N ALA A 495 32.45 4.30 9.66
CA ALA A 495 32.93 5.67 9.60
C ALA A 495 32.07 6.50 8.61
N VAL A 496 32.30 7.79 8.55
CA VAL A 496 31.65 8.69 7.59
C VAL A 496 32.72 9.46 6.80
N ARG A 497 32.74 9.25 5.49
CA ARG A 497 33.65 9.98 4.59
C ARG A 497 33.05 11.34 4.23
N PRO A 498 33.78 12.45 4.43
CA PRO A 498 33.23 13.77 4.17
C PRO A 498 32.98 14.02 2.66
N VAL A 499 31.91 14.75 2.39
CA VAL A 499 31.55 15.23 1.06
C VAL A 499 31.46 16.75 1.04
N ASP A 500 31.58 17.36 -0.14
CA ASP A 500 31.33 18.78 -0.33
C ASP A 500 29.83 19.10 -0.43
N LYS A 501 29.48 20.36 -0.62
CA LYS A 501 28.09 20.82 -0.78
C LYS A 501 27.37 20.22 -1.99
N SER A 502 28.11 19.70 -2.96
CA SER A 502 27.60 19.07 -4.20
C SER A 502 27.51 17.54 -4.06
N GLY A 503 27.86 16.97 -2.90
CA GLY A 503 27.86 15.52 -2.66
C GLY A 503 29.11 14.79 -3.16
N ASN A 504 30.14 15.48 -3.63
CA ASN A 504 31.39 14.85 -4.07
C ASN A 504 32.28 14.54 -2.86
N PHE A 505 32.96 13.39 -2.89
CA PHE A 505 33.92 13.04 -1.86
C PHE A 505 35.09 14.02 -1.84
N LYS A 506 35.35 14.57 -0.66
CA LYS A 506 36.49 15.47 -0.47
C LYS A 506 37.80 14.73 -0.56
N ARG A 507 38.81 15.38 -1.20
CA ARG A 507 40.14 14.87 -1.34
C ARG A 507 41.14 15.83 -0.73
N GLY A 508 42.10 15.28 0.01
CA GLY A 508 43.21 16.03 0.58
C GLY A 508 44.21 16.47 -0.49
N LYS A 509 45.22 17.24 -0.09
CA LYS A 509 46.27 17.83 -0.95
C LYS A 509 46.91 16.82 -1.91
N TYR A 510 47.01 15.56 -1.53
CA TYR A 510 47.71 14.54 -2.33
C TYR A 510 46.74 13.60 -3.07
N GLY A 511 45.48 13.98 -3.25
CA GLY A 511 44.49 13.25 -4.03
C GLY A 511 43.79 12.08 -3.32
N LEU A 512 44.23 11.68 -2.13
CA LEU A 512 43.56 10.70 -1.31
C LEU A 512 42.31 11.30 -0.66
N GLY A 513 41.32 10.46 -0.30
CA GLY A 513 40.16 10.91 0.47
C GLY A 513 40.57 11.58 1.77
N GLU A 514 39.83 12.63 2.18
CA GLU A 514 40.04 13.26 3.49
C GLU A 514 39.80 12.25 4.63
N ARG A 515 40.30 12.60 5.83
CA ARG A 515 40.15 11.80 7.04
C ARG A 515 38.66 11.55 7.32
N VAL A 516 38.32 10.30 7.58
CA VAL A 516 36.96 9.91 7.95
C VAL A 516 36.58 10.39 9.34
N GLU A 517 35.33 10.73 9.53
CA GLU A 517 34.70 10.93 10.83
C GLU A 517 34.35 9.59 11.46
N ARG A 518 34.38 9.50 12.77
CA ARG A 518 34.05 8.30 13.54
C ARG A 518 33.00 8.65 14.59
N PRO A 519 31.71 8.73 14.22
CA PRO A 519 30.65 9.12 15.15
C PRO A 519 30.47 8.12 16.30
N GLY A 520 30.80 6.84 16.07
CA GLY A 520 30.60 5.77 17.04
C GLY A 520 29.11 5.49 17.28
N TYR A 521 28.81 4.83 18.37
CA TYR A 521 27.43 4.58 18.79
C TYR A 521 26.78 5.83 19.39
N PRO A 522 25.46 5.99 19.29
CA PRO A 522 24.69 6.98 20.04
C PRO A 522 24.92 6.84 21.56
N GLU A 523 24.80 7.94 22.28
CA GLU A 523 25.08 7.97 23.71
C GLU A 523 24.24 6.99 24.53
N ALA A 524 22.96 6.88 24.22
CA ALA A 524 22.06 5.93 24.88
C ALA A 524 22.57 4.48 24.80
N TYR A 525 23.06 4.05 23.63
CA TYR A 525 23.64 2.72 23.47
C TYR A 525 24.98 2.55 24.22
N ARG A 526 25.80 3.60 24.25
CA ARG A 526 27.04 3.57 25.06
C ARG A 526 26.74 3.39 26.55
N ARG A 527 25.71 4.07 27.08
CA ARG A 527 25.24 3.88 28.46
C ARG A 527 24.77 2.45 28.69
N GLU A 528 24.00 1.90 27.79
CA GLU A 528 23.51 0.52 27.87
C GLU A 528 24.65 -0.51 27.84
N LEU A 529 25.68 -0.28 27.03
CA LEU A 529 26.88 -1.12 27.03
C LEU A 529 27.54 -1.13 28.40
N ILE A 530 27.75 0.05 29.02
CA ILE A 530 28.38 0.13 30.36
C ILE A 530 27.48 -0.53 31.40
N ASN A 531 26.16 -0.30 31.36
CA ASN A 531 25.23 -0.93 32.30
C ASN A 531 25.31 -2.46 32.26
N ARG A 532 25.45 -3.05 31.07
CA ARG A 532 25.51 -4.50 30.87
C ARG A 532 26.88 -5.11 31.14
N THR A 533 27.96 -4.35 30.94
CA THR A 533 29.32 -4.84 31.05
C THR A 533 29.98 -4.48 32.39
N GLY A 534 29.38 -3.56 33.16
CA GLY A 534 29.97 -3.02 34.36
C GLY A 534 31.29 -2.30 34.07
N ASP A 535 32.26 -2.41 34.99
CA ASP A 535 33.54 -1.71 34.88
C ASP A 535 34.50 -2.23 33.81
N LYS A 536 34.15 -3.31 33.12
CA LYS A 536 35.02 -3.97 32.10
C LYS A 536 35.46 -3.05 30.96
N LEU A 537 34.64 -2.06 30.61
CA LEU A 537 34.91 -1.10 29.53
C LEU A 537 35.31 0.29 30.05
N ILE A 538 35.41 0.47 31.33
CA ILE A 538 35.85 1.76 31.91
C ILE A 538 37.39 1.81 31.86
N LYS A 539 37.93 2.84 31.19
CA LYS A 539 39.38 3.07 31.16
C LYS A 539 39.86 3.42 32.56
N PRO A 540 40.92 2.78 33.08
CA PRO A 540 41.51 3.17 34.34
C PRO A 540 41.95 4.66 34.34
N ALA A 541 41.86 5.31 35.48
CA ALA A 541 42.44 6.65 35.64
C ALA A 541 43.96 6.58 35.43
N GLU A 542 44.49 7.50 34.63
CA GLU A 542 45.94 7.65 34.40
C GLU A 542 46.58 8.35 35.58
#